data_f2fbdd1d397d4affb217b8df26fa1742
#
_entry.id   f2fbdd1d397d4affb217b8df26fa1742
#
_cell.length_a   1.000
_cell.length_b   1.000
_cell.length_c   1.000
_cell.angle_alpha   90.00
_cell.angle_beta   90.00
_cell.angle_gamma   90.00
#
_symmetry.space_group_name_H-M   'P 1'
#
loop_
_entity.id
_entity.type
_entity.pdbx_description
1 polymer ?
#
loop_
_entity_poly.entity_id
_entity_poly.type
_entity_poly.pdbx_seq_one_letter_code
_entity_poly.pdbx_strand_id
1 'polypeptide(L)'
;MIFLVIILILAVSFAVYATVATNLLTVREDTVSFSSLPDGADGMKIVLLTDIHDRDMNRRLTKKIKELCPDMIAICGDVHDRGKRRTPFFRLVKSLSRICPVYFVRGNHDPFVSDTFFYKRLRDYGVHILENDSEEFRGMTVYGIGFNNEPPEFGEGFSVFLAHDPDIFDGLFGKPDLMLSGHIHGGFVELPFVGGLFRPRGGRSLLALFRRDAYLPKYYKGVYSEKGKKLVVSRGVGCSGVPFRLLPPEINVITLRKTRKEDRSR
;
A
#
# COMPACT_ATOMS: atom_id res chain seq x y z
N MET A 1 21.12 -37.98 16.29
CA MET A 1 19.84 -38.38 15.61
C MET A 1 18.68 -37.49 16.04
N ILE A 2 18.32 -37.41 17.30
CA ILE A 2 17.17 -36.60 17.80
C ILE A 2 17.30 -35.11 17.40
N PHE A 3 18.48 -34.49 17.57
CA PHE A 3 18.74 -33.09 17.21
C PHE A 3 18.46 -32.80 15.71
N LEU A 4 18.89 -33.68 14.80
CA LEU A 4 18.61 -33.55 13.37
C LEU A 4 17.12 -33.68 13.05
N VAL A 5 16.41 -34.57 13.76
CA VAL A 5 14.95 -34.71 13.61
C VAL A 5 14.23 -33.43 14.06
N ILE A 6 14.65 -32.84 15.17
CA ILE A 6 14.08 -31.56 15.65
C ILE A 6 14.31 -30.45 14.64
N ILE A 7 15.54 -30.32 14.11
CA ILE A 7 15.85 -29.29 13.07
C ILE A 7 14.96 -29.52 11.84
N LEU A 8 14.80 -30.76 11.40
CA LEU A 8 13.97 -31.08 10.24
C LEU A 8 12.51 -30.70 10.49
N ILE A 9 11.96 -31.03 11.65
CA ILE A 9 10.59 -30.67 12.04
C ILE A 9 10.42 -29.14 12.03
N LEU A 10 11.35 -28.39 12.62
CA LEU A 10 11.30 -26.92 12.62
C LEU A 10 11.38 -26.33 11.21
N ALA A 11 12.27 -26.87 10.37
CA ALA A 11 12.40 -26.42 8.99
C ALA A 11 11.13 -26.69 8.17
N VAL A 12 10.54 -27.87 8.29
CA VAL A 12 9.28 -28.24 7.63
C VAL A 12 8.13 -27.36 8.14
N SER A 13 8.02 -27.17 9.45
CA SER A 13 7.00 -26.31 10.06
C SER A 13 7.11 -24.87 9.58
N PHE A 14 8.34 -24.34 9.52
CA PHE A 14 8.60 -22.99 8.95
C PHE A 14 8.20 -22.91 7.48
N ALA A 15 8.57 -23.90 6.66
CA ALA A 15 8.24 -23.94 5.24
C ALA A 15 6.71 -23.98 5.02
N VAL A 16 6.00 -24.79 5.80
CA VAL A 16 4.53 -24.86 5.76
C VAL A 16 3.92 -23.52 6.18
N TYR A 17 4.36 -22.95 7.30
CA TYR A 17 3.90 -21.64 7.75
C TYR A 17 4.12 -20.55 6.69
N ALA A 18 5.35 -20.42 6.16
CA ALA A 18 5.68 -19.44 5.15
C ALA A 18 4.85 -19.61 3.87
N THR A 19 4.59 -20.87 3.46
CA THR A 19 3.73 -21.17 2.31
C THR A 19 2.29 -20.73 2.56
N VAL A 20 1.73 -21.07 3.71
CA VAL A 20 0.36 -20.68 4.10
C VAL A 20 0.27 -19.16 4.19
N ALA A 21 1.16 -18.52 4.95
CA ALA A 21 1.17 -17.06 5.13
C ALA A 21 1.29 -16.33 3.78
N THR A 22 2.16 -16.80 2.87
CA THR A 22 2.33 -16.21 1.55
C THR A 22 1.04 -16.25 0.73
N ASN A 23 0.25 -17.31 0.85
CA ASN A 23 -0.94 -17.52 0.02
C ASN A 23 -2.25 -17.10 0.70
N LEU A 24 -2.23 -16.73 1.97
CA LEU A 24 -3.40 -16.28 2.72
C LEU A 24 -3.67 -14.78 2.46
N LEU A 25 -4.41 -14.48 1.38
CA LEU A 25 -4.83 -13.11 1.11
C LEU A 25 -5.87 -12.67 2.14
N THR A 26 -5.55 -11.62 2.89
CA THR A 26 -6.43 -11.02 3.90
C THR A 26 -7.04 -9.72 3.39
N VAL A 27 -8.20 -9.36 3.92
CA VAL A 27 -8.82 -8.05 3.73
C VAL A 27 -8.87 -7.36 5.09
N ARG A 28 -8.34 -6.16 5.15
CA ARG A 28 -8.44 -5.29 6.31
C ARG A 28 -9.39 -4.15 5.96
N GLU A 29 -10.42 -3.98 6.77
CA GLU A 29 -11.40 -2.92 6.62
C GLU A 29 -11.21 -1.90 7.75
N ASP A 30 -10.94 -0.64 7.38
CA ASP A 30 -10.80 0.46 8.30
C ASP A 30 -11.83 1.55 7.95
N THR A 31 -12.48 2.13 8.95
CA THR A 31 -13.33 3.31 8.79
C THR A 31 -12.60 4.52 9.34
N VAL A 32 -12.47 5.54 8.53
CA VAL A 32 -11.82 6.81 8.91
C VAL A 32 -12.81 7.96 8.78
N SER A 33 -12.91 8.76 9.85
CA SER A 33 -13.89 9.85 9.93
C SER A 33 -13.21 11.21 9.95
N PHE A 34 -13.81 12.17 9.22
CA PHE A 34 -13.33 13.54 9.11
C PHE A 34 -14.49 14.54 9.12
N SER A 35 -14.35 15.66 9.80
CA SER A 35 -15.35 16.74 9.81
C SER A 35 -15.33 17.54 8.50
N SER A 36 -14.17 17.61 7.83
CA SER A 36 -13.95 18.31 6.56
C SER A 36 -14.35 17.49 5.33
N LEU A 37 -14.77 16.22 5.49
CA LEU A 37 -15.10 15.36 4.37
C LEU A 37 -16.27 15.93 3.53
N PRO A 38 -16.13 16.04 2.19
CA PRO A 38 -17.23 16.43 1.31
C PRO A 38 -18.40 15.43 1.39
N ASP A 39 -19.63 15.92 1.26
CA ASP A 39 -20.82 15.04 1.30
C ASP A 39 -20.80 13.97 0.21
N GLY A 40 -20.28 14.29 -0.96
CA GLY A 40 -20.14 13.34 -2.08
C GLY A 40 -19.16 12.18 -1.82
N ALA A 41 -18.34 12.27 -0.76
CA ALA A 41 -17.38 11.26 -0.36
C ALA A 41 -17.80 10.49 0.91
N ASP A 42 -18.90 10.86 1.57
CA ASP A 42 -19.38 10.12 2.74
C ASP A 42 -19.85 8.71 2.35
N GLY A 43 -19.31 7.71 3.00
CA GLY A 43 -19.55 6.30 2.69
C GLY A 43 -18.67 5.73 1.59
N MET A 44 -17.85 6.54 0.93
CA MET A 44 -16.97 6.09 -0.15
C MET A 44 -15.96 5.06 0.35
N LYS A 45 -15.73 4.03 -0.48
CA LYS A 45 -14.76 2.96 -0.23
C LYS A 45 -13.56 3.09 -1.15
N ILE A 46 -12.38 3.26 -0.57
CA ILE A 46 -11.10 3.24 -1.27
C ILE A 46 -10.44 1.88 -1.03
N VAL A 47 -10.09 1.16 -2.10
CA VAL A 47 -9.21 -0.01 -1.99
C VAL A 47 -7.78 0.44 -2.19
N LEU A 48 -6.92 0.20 -1.19
CA LEU A 48 -5.48 0.43 -1.27
C LEU A 48 -4.76 -0.88 -1.61
N LEU A 49 -4.00 -0.85 -2.69
CA LEU A 49 -3.05 -1.88 -3.12
C LEU A 49 -1.65 -1.28 -3.18
N THR A 50 -0.66 -2.06 -2.81
CA THR A 50 0.75 -1.66 -2.89
C THR A 50 1.65 -2.89 -2.90
N ASP A 51 2.91 -2.72 -3.28
CA ASP A 51 3.94 -3.75 -3.18
C ASP A 51 3.50 -5.07 -3.85
N ILE A 52 3.06 -5.00 -5.11
CA ILE A 52 2.55 -6.15 -5.88
C ILE A 52 3.71 -7.01 -6.37
N HIS A 53 4.86 -6.40 -6.74
CA HIS A 53 6.09 -7.06 -7.17
C HIS A 53 5.88 -8.16 -8.23
N ASP A 54 5.09 -7.85 -9.26
CA ASP A 54 4.75 -8.75 -10.39
C ASP A 54 4.12 -10.09 -9.97
N ARG A 55 3.61 -10.19 -8.77
CA ARG A 55 2.94 -11.41 -8.31
C ARG A 55 1.67 -11.66 -9.13
N ASP A 56 1.58 -12.84 -9.74
CA ASP A 56 0.40 -13.21 -10.53
C ASP A 56 -0.77 -13.61 -9.62
N MET A 57 -1.52 -12.61 -9.21
CA MET A 57 -2.74 -12.77 -8.42
C MET A 57 -3.97 -12.20 -9.13
N ASN A 58 -3.88 -11.94 -10.43
CA ASN A 58 -4.91 -11.20 -11.18
C ASN A 58 -6.33 -11.72 -10.89
N ARG A 59 -6.62 -13.00 -11.12
CA ARG A 59 -7.97 -13.55 -10.93
C ARG A 59 -8.46 -13.39 -9.50
N ARG A 60 -7.59 -13.69 -8.53
CA ARG A 60 -7.93 -13.68 -7.10
C ARG A 60 -8.15 -12.27 -6.59
N LEU A 61 -7.24 -11.32 -6.91
CA LEU A 61 -7.38 -9.92 -6.53
C LEU A 61 -8.59 -9.28 -7.20
N THR A 62 -8.75 -9.44 -8.52
CA THR A 62 -9.87 -8.86 -9.25
C THR A 62 -11.22 -9.35 -8.72
N LYS A 63 -11.36 -10.67 -8.46
CA LYS A 63 -12.59 -11.22 -7.87
C LYS A 63 -12.87 -10.59 -6.51
N LYS A 64 -11.85 -10.60 -5.61
CA LYS A 64 -12.03 -10.08 -4.25
C LYS A 64 -12.34 -8.57 -4.24
N ILE A 65 -11.63 -7.78 -5.05
CA ILE A 65 -11.86 -6.33 -5.14
C ILE A 65 -13.25 -6.02 -5.69
N LYS A 66 -13.71 -6.79 -6.68
CA LYS A 66 -15.08 -6.63 -7.20
C LYS A 66 -16.15 -6.89 -6.13
N GLU A 67 -15.95 -7.89 -5.27
CA GLU A 67 -16.85 -8.20 -4.15
C GLU A 67 -16.90 -7.07 -3.09
N LEU A 68 -15.81 -6.29 -2.95
CA LEU A 68 -15.73 -5.18 -2.01
C LEU A 68 -16.46 -3.93 -2.49
N CYS A 69 -16.82 -3.86 -3.79
CA CYS A 69 -17.52 -2.73 -4.42
C CYS A 69 -16.85 -1.39 -4.11
N PRO A 70 -15.56 -1.17 -4.47
CA PRO A 70 -14.89 0.09 -4.23
C PRO A 70 -15.39 1.19 -5.16
N ASP A 71 -15.32 2.43 -4.68
CA ASP A 71 -15.54 3.63 -5.50
C ASP A 71 -14.25 4.10 -6.18
N MET A 72 -13.09 3.74 -5.59
CA MET A 72 -11.77 4.10 -6.07
C MET A 72 -10.74 3.02 -5.68
N ILE A 73 -9.76 2.78 -6.54
CA ILE A 73 -8.59 1.94 -6.23
C ILE A 73 -7.36 2.84 -6.25
N ALA A 74 -6.62 2.87 -5.14
CA ALA A 74 -5.33 3.53 -5.02
C ALA A 74 -4.21 2.47 -5.07
N ILE A 75 -3.29 2.61 -6.03
CA ILE A 75 -2.10 1.75 -6.15
C ILE A 75 -0.88 2.57 -5.76
N CYS A 76 -0.37 2.33 -4.55
CA CYS A 76 0.72 3.10 -3.97
C CYS A 76 2.10 2.44 -4.18
N GLY A 77 2.46 2.22 -5.44
CA GLY A 77 3.80 1.85 -5.86
C GLY A 77 4.21 0.38 -5.67
N ASP A 78 5.42 0.10 -6.13
CA ASP A 78 6.08 -1.21 -6.13
C ASP A 78 5.22 -2.31 -6.76
N VAL A 79 4.64 -1.98 -7.92
CA VAL A 79 3.84 -2.93 -8.69
C VAL A 79 4.71 -3.88 -9.50
N HIS A 80 5.96 -3.46 -9.80
CA HIS A 80 6.94 -4.18 -10.58
C HIS A 80 8.19 -4.50 -9.75
N ASP A 81 8.89 -5.56 -10.13
CA ASP A 81 10.19 -5.93 -9.57
C ASP A 81 11.22 -5.96 -10.72
N ARG A 82 12.34 -5.27 -10.56
CA ARG A 82 13.37 -5.14 -11.60
C ARG A 82 13.80 -6.52 -12.12
N GLY A 83 13.77 -6.68 -13.45
CA GLY A 83 14.17 -7.93 -14.12
C GLY A 83 13.08 -8.98 -14.22
N LYS A 84 11.88 -8.74 -13.69
CA LYS A 84 10.72 -9.63 -13.86
C LYS A 84 9.84 -9.23 -15.05
N ARG A 85 8.88 -10.11 -15.39
CA ARG A 85 7.92 -9.85 -16.47
C ARG A 85 6.78 -8.98 -15.96
N ARG A 86 6.56 -7.82 -16.58
CA ARG A 86 5.48 -6.86 -16.26
C ARG A 86 4.06 -7.35 -16.64
N THR A 87 3.96 -8.47 -17.35
CA THR A 87 2.69 -8.99 -17.86
C THR A 87 1.65 -9.28 -16.78
N PRO A 88 1.99 -9.86 -15.61
CA PRO A 88 1.02 -10.07 -14.54
C PRO A 88 0.36 -8.78 -14.06
N PHE A 89 1.16 -7.73 -13.84
CA PHE A 89 0.64 -6.44 -13.42
C PHE A 89 -0.26 -5.79 -14.48
N PHE A 90 0.16 -5.79 -15.75
CA PHE A 90 -0.68 -5.23 -16.81
C PHE A 90 -2.04 -5.94 -16.96
N ARG A 91 -2.08 -7.25 -16.75
CA ARG A 91 -3.36 -7.99 -16.73
C ARG A 91 -4.22 -7.60 -15.54
N LEU A 92 -3.60 -7.44 -14.38
CA LEU A 92 -4.30 -7.04 -13.16
C LEU A 92 -4.91 -5.64 -13.33
N VAL A 93 -4.10 -4.64 -13.66
CA VAL A 93 -4.55 -3.25 -13.73
C VAL A 93 -5.64 -3.06 -14.80
N LYS A 94 -5.52 -3.74 -15.96
CA LYS A 94 -6.57 -3.77 -16.99
C LYS A 94 -7.90 -4.34 -16.47
N SER A 95 -7.84 -5.29 -15.54
CA SER A 95 -9.05 -5.85 -14.93
C SER A 95 -9.63 -4.92 -13.86
N LEU A 96 -8.76 -4.26 -13.09
CA LEU A 96 -9.16 -3.32 -12.05
C LEU A 96 -9.80 -2.05 -12.61
N SER A 97 -9.27 -1.49 -13.71
CA SER A 97 -9.82 -0.29 -14.37
C SER A 97 -11.25 -0.48 -14.91
N ARG A 98 -11.71 -1.73 -15.01
CA ARG A 98 -13.11 -2.04 -15.37
C ARG A 98 -14.05 -2.06 -14.18
N ILE A 99 -13.55 -1.96 -12.97
CA ILE A 99 -14.35 -1.96 -11.74
C ILE A 99 -14.69 -0.53 -11.34
N CYS A 100 -13.68 0.32 -11.20
CA CYS A 100 -13.79 1.73 -10.83
C CYS A 100 -12.50 2.48 -11.20
N PRO A 101 -12.44 3.83 -11.06
CA PRO A 101 -11.21 4.61 -11.28
C PRO A 101 -10.03 4.05 -10.50
N VAL A 102 -8.87 3.95 -11.17
CA VAL A 102 -7.60 3.48 -10.61
C VAL A 102 -6.59 4.61 -10.63
N TYR A 103 -6.08 4.99 -9.47
CA TYR A 103 -5.01 5.96 -9.30
C TYR A 103 -3.70 5.24 -8.98
N PHE A 104 -2.62 5.67 -9.60
CA PHE A 104 -1.31 5.06 -9.45
C PHE A 104 -0.25 6.10 -9.13
N VAL A 105 0.60 5.79 -8.16
CA VAL A 105 1.85 6.49 -7.88
C VAL A 105 3.01 5.51 -7.93
N ARG A 106 4.19 6.00 -8.34
CA ARG A 106 5.40 5.19 -8.51
C ARG A 106 6.07 4.88 -7.17
N GLY A 107 6.46 3.61 -6.98
CA GLY A 107 7.36 3.16 -5.90
C GLY A 107 8.83 3.10 -6.33
N ASN A 108 9.69 2.61 -5.44
CA ASN A 108 11.14 2.55 -5.69
C ASN A 108 11.58 1.39 -6.61
N HIS A 109 10.77 0.37 -6.77
CA HIS A 109 11.02 -0.73 -7.71
C HIS A 109 10.42 -0.49 -9.10
N ASP A 110 9.47 0.43 -9.19
CA ASP A 110 8.79 0.73 -10.44
C ASP A 110 9.71 1.40 -11.47
N PRO A 111 9.41 1.27 -12.77
CA PRO A 111 10.15 1.96 -13.81
C PRO A 111 10.10 3.47 -13.62
N PHE A 112 11.19 4.16 -14.01
CA PHE A 112 11.17 5.63 -14.08
C PHE A 112 10.15 6.13 -15.12
N VAL A 113 9.69 7.36 -14.95
CA VAL A 113 8.71 8.00 -15.87
C VAL A 113 9.19 8.04 -17.32
N SER A 114 10.51 7.97 -17.55
CA SER A 114 11.12 7.83 -18.87
C SER A 114 10.82 6.49 -19.56
N ASP A 115 10.32 5.46 -18.84
CA ASP A 115 9.81 4.24 -19.46
C ASP A 115 8.44 4.48 -20.10
N THR A 116 8.46 5.09 -21.28
CA THR A 116 7.27 5.52 -22.02
C THR A 116 6.32 4.35 -22.31
N PHE A 117 6.84 3.11 -22.52
CA PHE A 117 6.02 1.94 -22.77
C PHE A 117 5.17 1.56 -21.55
N PHE A 118 5.78 1.56 -20.36
CA PHE A 118 5.08 1.21 -19.12
C PHE A 118 3.94 2.19 -18.84
N TYR A 119 4.25 3.48 -18.83
CA TYR A 119 3.29 4.54 -18.50
C TYR A 119 2.23 4.73 -19.58
N LYS A 120 2.62 4.63 -20.88
CA LYS A 120 1.63 4.63 -21.96
C LYS A 120 0.62 3.52 -21.77
N ARG A 121 1.06 2.31 -21.44
CA ARG A 121 0.17 1.17 -21.27
C ARG A 121 -0.79 1.32 -20.09
N LEU A 122 -0.37 1.95 -19.00
CA LEU A 122 -1.25 2.30 -17.90
C LEU A 122 -2.34 3.29 -18.34
N ARG A 123 -1.95 4.34 -19.06
CA ARG A 123 -2.91 5.33 -19.63
C ARG A 123 -3.88 4.67 -20.61
N ASP A 124 -3.41 3.78 -21.47
CA ASP A 124 -4.27 3.03 -22.42
C ASP A 124 -5.31 2.16 -21.70
N TYR A 125 -5.10 1.81 -20.44
CA TYR A 125 -6.06 1.10 -19.60
C TYR A 125 -6.94 2.04 -18.75
N GLY A 126 -6.79 3.35 -18.88
CA GLY A 126 -7.54 4.33 -18.12
C GLY A 126 -7.07 4.52 -16.68
N VAL A 127 -5.79 4.28 -16.41
CA VAL A 127 -5.20 4.55 -15.08
C VAL A 127 -4.81 6.02 -14.98
N HIS A 128 -5.21 6.67 -13.89
CA HIS A 128 -4.80 8.00 -13.49
C HIS A 128 -3.42 7.93 -12.83
N ILE A 129 -2.41 8.48 -13.51
CA ILE A 129 -1.02 8.43 -13.03
C ILE A 129 -0.70 9.76 -12.38
N LEU A 130 -0.48 9.75 -11.08
CA LEU A 130 -0.17 10.94 -10.30
C LEU A 130 1.34 10.94 -9.96
N GLU A 131 2.14 11.63 -10.78
CA GLU A 131 3.57 11.80 -10.59
C GLU A 131 3.85 13.28 -10.34
N ASN A 132 3.73 13.74 -9.11
CA ASN A 132 3.67 15.14 -8.70
C ASN A 132 2.47 15.86 -9.34
N ASP A 133 1.32 15.24 -9.27
CA ASP A 133 0.10 15.71 -9.91
C ASP A 133 -1.09 15.51 -8.97
N SER A 134 -2.22 16.10 -9.32
CA SER A 134 -3.46 15.98 -8.57
C SER A 134 -4.69 15.99 -9.49
N GLU A 135 -5.74 15.31 -9.06
CA GLU A 135 -7.02 15.30 -9.73
C GLU A 135 -8.18 15.42 -8.73
N GLU A 136 -9.26 16.05 -9.17
CA GLU A 136 -10.49 16.15 -8.38
C GLU A 136 -11.32 14.88 -8.50
N PHE A 137 -11.76 14.34 -7.36
CA PHE A 137 -12.65 13.18 -7.29
C PHE A 137 -13.68 13.32 -6.17
N ARG A 138 -14.96 13.41 -6.53
CA ARG A 138 -16.09 13.55 -5.58
C ARG A 138 -15.94 14.69 -4.56
N GLY A 139 -15.36 15.81 -4.97
CA GLY A 139 -15.12 16.98 -4.12
C GLY A 139 -13.90 16.86 -3.22
N MET A 140 -13.08 15.85 -3.40
CA MET A 140 -11.77 15.69 -2.78
C MET A 140 -10.69 15.93 -3.82
N THR A 141 -9.56 16.50 -3.42
CA THR A 141 -8.36 16.54 -4.25
C THR A 141 -7.48 15.33 -3.94
N VAL A 142 -7.26 14.48 -4.94
CA VAL A 142 -6.36 13.32 -4.87
C VAL A 142 -4.99 13.74 -5.38
N TYR A 143 -4.03 13.89 -4.48
CA TYR A 143 -2.63 14.19 -4.80
C TYR A 143 -1.83 12.89 -4.90
N GLY A 144 -0.79 12.90 -5.74
CA GLY A 144 0.14 11.77 -5.81
C GLY A 144 1.55 12.20 -6.11
N ILE A 145 2.53 11.48 -5.55
CA ILE A 145 3.94 11.67 -5.87
C ILE A 145 4.63 10.36 -6.22
N GLY A 146 5.60 10.44 -7.12
CA GLY A 146 6.56 9.38 -7.35
C GLY A 146 7.58 9.28 -6.22
N PHE A 147 8.12 8.09 -6.01
CA PHE A 147 9.14 7.85 -4.99
C PHE A 147 10.37 8.76 -5.18
N ASN A 148 10.86 9.37 -4.10
CA ASN A 148 11.93 10.35 -4.03
C ASN A 148 11.63 11.72 -4.66
N ASN A 149 10.39 12.01 -5.00
CA ASN A 149 10.00 13.35 -5.38
C ASN A 149 9.66 14.19 -4.15
N GLU A 150 9.70 15.52 -4.28
CA GLU A 150 9.28 16.41 -3.21
C GLU A 150 7.74 16.45 -3.13
N PRO A 151 7.17 16.43 -1.90
CA PRO A 151 5.72 16.51 -1.72
C PRO A 151 5.17 17.83 -2.28
N PRO A 152 3.94 17.81 -2.85
CA PRO A 152 3.27 19.02 -3.28
C PRO A 152 2.81 19.85 -2.08
N GLU A 153 2.54 21.13 -2.33
CA GLU A 153 1.72 21.92 -1.40
C GLU A 153 0.27 21.48 -1.52
N PHE A 154 -0.37 21.23 -0.36
CA PHE A 154 -1.79 20.87 -0.33
C PHE A 154 -2.64 22.13 -0.33
N GLY A 155 -3.57 22.21 -1.29
CA GLY A 155 -4.53 23.31 -1.39
C GLY A 155 -5.63 23.27 -0.32
N GLU A 156 -6.59 24.16 -0.46
CA GLU A 156 -7.78 24.17 0.39
C GLU A 156 -8.70 22.96 0.08
N GLY A 157 -9.53 22.58 1.04
CA GLY A 157 -10.46 21.46 0.92
C GLY A 157 -9.92 20.12 1.45
N PHE A 158 -10.69 19.08 1.24
CA PHE A 158 -10.31 17.73 1.70
C PHE A 158 -9.32 17.08 0.74
N SER A 159 -8.20 16.62 1.26
CA SER A 159 -7.11 16.07 0.47
C SER A 159 -6.81 14.61 0.82
N VAL A 160 -6.70 13.78 -0.23
CA VAL A 160 -6.17 12.41 -0.17
C VAL A 160 -4.81 12.41 -0.86
N PHE A 161 -3.78 11.92 -0.19
CA PHE A 161 -2.42 11.90 -0.71
C PHE A 161 -1.92 10.47 -0.89
N LEU A 162 -1.54 10.13 -2.09
CA LEU A 162 -0.96 8.84 -2.45
C LEU A 162 0.56 8.96 -2.51
N ALA A 163 1.25 8.19 -1.70
CA ALA A 163 2.70 8.12 -1.72
C ALA A 163 3.16 6.72 -1.33
N HIS A 164 4.28 6.27 -1.88
CA HIS A 164 4.78 4.93 -1.60
C HIS A 164 5.37 4.83 -0.19
N ASP A 165 6.26 5.76 0.20
CA ASP A 165 6.95 5.75 1.50
C ASP A 165 6.11 6.45 2.59
N PRO A 166 5.71 5.76 3.67
CA PRO A 166 4.93 6.36 4.75
C PRO A 166 5.73 7.33 5.63
N ASP A 167 7.06 7.24 5.64
CA ASP A 167 7.90 8.06 6.53
C ASP A 167 7.90 9.54 6.15
N ILE A 168 7.53 9.87 4.92
CA ILE A 168 7.40 11.28 4.51
C ILE A 168 6.29 11.99 5.28
N PHE A 169 5.33 11.26 5.88
CA PHE A 169 4.21 11.84 6.62
C PHE A 169 4.66 12.78 7.75
N ASP A 170 5.77 12.48 8.41
CA ASP A 170 6.29 13.34 9.50
C ASP A 170 6.78 14.69 8.99
N GLY A 171 7.38 14.72 7.81
CA GLY A 171 7.96 15.92 7.20
C GLY A 171 6.98 16.78 6.39
N LEU A 172 5.74 16.34 6.19
CA LEU A 172 4.79 17.07 5.37
C LEU A 172 4.37 18.38 6.05
N PHE A 173 4.65 19.49 5.38
CA PHE A 173 4.09 20.79 5.74
C PHE A 173 2.64 20.85 5.26
N GLY A 174 1.70 21.29 6.12
CA GLY A 174 0.28 21.30 5.74
C GLY A 174 -0.25 19.91 5.42
N LYS A 175 -0.08 18.93 6.32
CA LYS A 175 -0.43 17.53 6.11
C LYS A 175 -1.79 17.33 5.44
N PRO A 176 -1.91 16.35 4.49
CA PRO A 176 -3.18 15.98 3.88
C PRO A 176 -4.16 15.43 4.93
N ASP A 177 -5.46 15.46 4.65
CA ASP A 177 -6.45 14.86 5.54
C ASP A 177 -6.24 13.36 5.67
N LEU A 178 -5.98 12.68 4.54
CA LEU A 178 -5.71 11.25 4.48
C LEU A 178 -4.51 10.97 3.58
N MET A 179 -3.51 10.25 4.09
CA MET A 179 -2.42 9.71 3.29
C MET A 179 -2.53 8.19 3.19
N LEU A 180 -2.27 7.63 2.02
CA LEU A 180 -2.26 6.19 1.75
C LEU A 180 -0.87 5.77 1.28
N SER A 181 -0.30 4.71 1.90
CA SER A 181 1.08 4.27 1.65
C SER A 181 1.28 2.77 1.79
N GLY A 182 2.48 2.31 1.37
CA GLY A 182 2.96 0.93 1.49
C GLY A 182 4.42 0.84 1.92
N HIS A 183 5.28 0.22 1.06
CA HIS A 183 6.74 0.17 1.15
C HIS A 183 7.31 -0.72 2.27
N ILE A 184 6.74 -0.70 3.46
CA ILE A 184 7.33 -1.33 4.67
C ILE A 184 7.03 -2.83 4.78
N HIS A 185 6.14 -3.37 3.94
CA HIS A 185 5.72 -4.77 3.97
C HIS A 185 5.24 -5.27 5.35
N GLY A 186 4.73 -4.38 6.19
CA GLY A 186 4.36 -4.70 7.57
C GLY A 186 5.55 -4.94 8.50
N GLY A 187 6.77 -4.50 8.10
CA GLY A 187 8.01 -4.74 8.84
C GLY A 187 8.56 -6.16 8.67
N PHE A 188 8.16 -6.90 7.62
CA PHE A 188 8.54 -8.29 7.29
C PHE A 188 8.26 -9.33 8.39
N VAL A 189 8.67 -9.05 9.62
CA VAL A 189 8.42 -9.82 10.83
C VAL A 189 7.82 -8.89 11.86
N GLU A 190 6.77 -9.34 12.51
CA GLU A 190 6.14 -8.61 13.60
C GLU A 190 6.30 -9.39 14.89
N LEU A 191 6.85 -8.75 15.91
CA LEU A 191 6.92 -9.32 17.25
C LEU A 191 5.83 -8.72 18.14
N PRO A 192 5.17 -9.55 18.99
CA PRO A 192 4.27 -9.05 20.01
C PRO A 192 4.96 -7.99 20.87
N PHE A 193 4.28 -6.87 21.14
CA PHE A 193 4.72 -5.74 21.95
C PHE A 193 5.88 -4.90 21.37
N VAL A 194 6.56 -5.36 20.32
CA VAL A 194 7.68 -4.66 19.67
C VAL A 194 7.24 -4.03 18.34
N GLY A 195 6.40 -4.72 17.58
CA GLY A 195 5.94 -4.28 16.27
C GLY A 195 6.77 -4.84 15.11
N GLY A 196 6.75 -4.16 13.97
CA GLY A 196 7.49 -4.55 12.77
C GLY A 196 9.00 -4.36 12.97
N LEU A 197 9.81 -5.37 12.59
CA LEU A 197 11.24 -5.39 12.89
C LEU A 197 12.12 -4.78 11.80
N PHE A 198 11.65 -4.72 10.54
CA PHE A 198 12.50 -4.35 9.42
C PHE A 198 11.89 -3.26 8.57
N ARG A 199 12.75 -2.30 8.20
CA ARG A 199 12.47 -1.30 7.18
C ARG A 199 13.24 -1.65 5.91
N PRO A 200 12.61 -1.74 4.73
CA PRO A 200 13.33 -1.88 3.49
C PRO A 200 14.13 -0.59 3.23
N ARG A 201 15.43 -0.61 3.44
CA ARG A 201 16.35 0.38 2.89
C ARG A 201 16.99 -0.22 1.66
N GLY A 202 16.98 0.49 0.54
CA GLY A 202 17.45 0.07 -0.78
C GLY A 202 18.85 -0.54 -0.84
N GLY A 203 18.98 -1.78 -0.36
CA GLY A 203 20.21 -2.56 -0.39
C GLY A 203 19.91 -4.05 -0.35
N ARG A 204 20.42 -4.78 -1.35
CA ARG A 204 20.22 -6.23 -1.58
C ARG A 204 20.96 -7.16 -0.61
N SER A 205 21.32 -6.73 0.60
CA SER A 205 22.15 -7.54 1.49
C SER A 205 21.38 -7.99 2.73
N LEU A 206 21.33 -9.31 2.95
CA LEU A 206 20.92 -9.92 4.22
C LEU A 206 21.71 -9.34 5.41
N LEU A 207 22.94 -8.85 5.16
CA LEU A 207 23.79 -8.16 6.14
C LEU A 207 23.22 -6.81 6.58
N ALA A 208 22.29 -6.20 5.83
CA ALA A 208 21.57 -5.01 6.28
C ALA A 208 20.68 -5.28 7.49
N LEU A 209 20.29 -6.55 7.72
CA LEU A 209 19.54 -6.98 8.90
C LEU A 209 20.37 -6.89 10.22
N PHE A 210 21.69 -6.87 10.10
CA PHE A 210 22.60 -6.82 11.27
C PHE A 210 23.24 -5.45 11.48
N ARG A 211 22.86 -4.44 10.69
CA ARG A 211 23.34 -3.07 10.89
C ARG A 211 22.59 -2.40 12.03
N ARG A 212 23.31 -1.63 12.87
CA ARG A 212 22.78 -0.87 14.04
C ARG A 212 21.66 0.13 13.68
N ASP A 213 21.45 0.41 12.42
CA ASP A 213 20.43 1.28 11.84
C ASP A 213 19.22 0.51 11.26
N ALA A 214 19.05 -0.76 11.64
CA ALA A 214 17.79 -1.46 11.45
C ALA A 214 16.71 -0.80 12.35
N TYR A 215 16.23 0.36 11.92
CA TYR A 215 15.14 1.07 12.59
C TYR A 215 13.92 0.17 12.65
N LEU A 216 13.33 0.05 13.82
CA LEU A 216 11.93 -0.29 13.96
C LEU A 216 11.14 0.80 13.21
N PRO A 217 10.40 0.45 12.13
CA PRO A 217 9.68 1.46 11.38
C PRO A 217 8.60 2.08 12.27
N LYS A 218 8.50 3.41 12.30
CA LYS A 218 7.43 4.13 13.02
C LYS A 218 6.07 3.78 12.42
N TYR A 219 6.00 3.74 11.10
CA TYR A 219 4.80 3.46 10.34
C TYR A 219 5.00 2.16 9.56
N TYR A 220 4.40 1.05 9.98
CA TYR A 220 4.61 -0.25 9.32
C TYR A 220 3.34 -0.95 8.86
N LYS A 221 2.20 -0.67 9.47
CA LYS A 221 0.88 -1.15 9.05
C LYS A 221 -0.24 -0.44 9.80
N GLY A 222 -1.40 -0.31 9.17
CA GLY A 222 -2.62 0.14 9.83
C GLY A 222 -2.85 1.63 9.76
N VAL A 223 -3.69 2.13 10.64
CA VAL A 223 -4.12 3.54 10.67
C VAL A 223 -3.38 4.28 11.77
N TYR A 224 -2.75 5.36 11.39
CA TYR A 224 -2.13 6.33 12.31
C TYR A 224 -2.88 7.64 12.26
N SER A 225 -2.91 8.37 13.37
CA SER A 225 -3.62 9.64 13.46
C SER A 225 -2.75 10.67 14.16
N GLU A 226 -2.62 11.85 13.57
CA GLU A 226 -1.90 12.98 14.13
C GLU A 226 -2.66 14.28 13.85
N LYS A 227 -3.09 15.00 14.91
CA LYS A 227 -3.81 16.28 14.81
C LYS A 227 -4.99 16.25 13.83
N GLY A 228 -5.77 15.16 13.83
CA GLY A 228 -6.92 14.97 12.96
C GLY A 228 -6.62 14.50 11.53
N LYS A 229 -5.35 14.49 11.14
CA LYS A 229 -4.87 13.93 9.87
C LYS A 229 -4.59 12.44 10.04
N LYS A 230 -4.76 11.64 8.98
CA LYS A 230 -4.61 10.18 9.07
C LYS A 230 -3.66 9.66 8.00
N LEU A 231 -2.92 8.63 8.39
CA LEU A 231 -2.07 7.84 7.49
C LEU A 231 -2.53 6.38 7.56
N VAL A 232 -2.75 5.76 6.43
CA VAL A 232 -3.00 4.31 6.30
C VAL A 232 -1.81 3.66 5.62
N VAL A 233 -1.22 2.67 6.27
CA VAL A 233 -0.08 1.90 5.74
C VAL A 233 -0.51 0.47 5.51
N SER A 234 -0.37 0.00 4.28
CA SER A 234 -0.64 -1.37 3.87
C SER A 234 0.58 -2.27 4.04
N ARG A 235 0.34 -3.55 4.31
CA ARG A 235 1.39 -4.58 4.27
C ARG A 235 1.74 -5.04 2.85
N GLY A 236 0.98 -4.59 1.87
CA GLY A 236 1.16 -4.99 0.48
C GLY A 236 0.73 -6.44 0.16
N VAL A 237 0.70 -6.78 -1.11
CA VAL A 237 0.19 -8.07 -1.60
C VAL A 237 1.26 -8.99 -2.20
N GLY A 238 2.41 -8.45 -2.59
CA GLY A 238 3.51 -9.19 -3.22
C GLY A 238 4.62 -9.61 -2.27
N CYS A 239 5.68 -10.15 -2.85
CA CYS A 239 6.91 -10.52 -2.16
C CYS A 239 8.08 -9.80 -2.83
N SER A 240 8.92 -9.11 -2.08
CA SER A 240 10.16 -8.49 -2.55
C SER A 240 11.38 -9.16 -1.93
N GLY A 241 12.40 -9.43 -2.76
CA GLY A 241 13.68 -10.00 -2.33
C GLY A 241 13.66 -11.48 -1.96
N VAL A 242 12.60 -11.98 -1.32
CA VAL A 242 12.38 -13.39 -0.97
C VAL A 242 11.08 -13.90 -1.55
N PRO A 243 10.97 -15.20 -1.92
CA PRO A 243 9.79 -15.75 -2.59
C PRO A 243 8.64 -16.09 -1.62
N PHE A 244 8.72 -15.69 -0.37
CA PHE A 244 7.72 -15.98 0.66
C PHE A 244 7.48 -14.77 1.56
N ARG A 245 6.36 -14.82 2.31
CA ARG A 245 5.99 -13.84 3.33
C ARG A 245 5.81 -14.54 4.68
N LEU A 246 6.16 -13.84 5.75
CA LEU A 246 5.85 -14.24 7.12
C LEU A 246 4.56 -13.56 7.62
N LEU A 247 4.21 -12.42 7.03
CA LEU A 247 2.93 -11.76 7.24
C LEU A 247 2.06 -11.94 5.99
N PRO A 248 0.77 -12.33 6.13
CA PRO A 248 -0.11 -12.52 4.98
C PRO A 248 -0.24 -11.27 4.10
N PRO A 249 -0.35 -11.43 2.77
CA PRO A 249 -0.74 -10.36 1.85
C PRO A 249 -2.05 -9.70 2.29
N GLU A 250 -2.15 -8.38 2.10
CA GLU A 250 -3.27 -7.59 2.58
C GLU A 250 -3.84 -6.68 1.51
N ILE A 251 -5.16 -6.67 1.37
CA ILE A 251 -5.94 -5.63 0.70
C ILE A 251 -6.51 -4.74 1.80
N ASN A 252 -6.28 -3.43 1.73
CA ASN A 252 -6.94 -2.50 2.65
C ASN A 252 -8.16 -1.88 1.99
N VAL A 253 -9.27 -1.86 2.73
CA VAL A 253 -10.50 -1.15 2.35
C VAL A 253 -10.69 -0.02 3.35
N ILE A 254 -10.66 1.20 2.86
CA ILE A 254 -10.82 2.40 3.67
C ILE A 254 -12.18 3.00 3.38
N THR A 255 -13.09 2.95 4.36
CA THR A 255 -14.38 3.62 4.27
C THR A 255 -14.28 5.03 4.86
N LEU A 256 -14.56 6.04 4.05
CA LEU A 256 -14.60 7.43 4.48
C LEU A 256 -15.94 7.73 5.14
N ARG A 257 -15.91 8.47 6.26
CA ARG A 257 -17.12 8.91 6.94
C ARG A 257 -17.03 10.39 7.32
N LYS A 258 -18.13 11.11 7.12
CA LYS A 258 -18.26 12.48 7.60
C LYS A 258 -18.66 12.46 9.06
N THR A 259 -17.83 13.07 9.94
CA THR A 259 -18.20 13.25 11.35
C THR A 259 -19.29 14.32 11.44
N ARG A 260 -20.47 13.95 11.95
CA ARG A 260 -21.56 14.88 12.22
C ARG A 260 -21.40 15.50 13.60
N LYS A 261 -21.93 16.71 13.81
CA LYS A 261 -21.84 17.42 15.11
C LYS A 261 -22.48 16.63 16.27
N GLU A 262 -23.47 15.80 15.96
CA GLU A 262 -24.19 14.96 16.94
C GLU A 262 -23.33 13.83 17.54
N ASP A 263 -22.30 13.38 16.84
CA ASP A 263 -21.40 12.30 17.31
C ASP A 263 -20.38 12.79 18.36
N ARG A 264 -20.30 14.10 18.63
CA ARG A 264 -19.38 14.69 19.63
C ARG A 264 -19.97 14.79 21.05
N SER A 265 -21.23 14.39 21.23
CA SER A 265 -21.98 14.51 22.51
C SER A 265 -22.22 13.16 23.20
N ARG A 266 -21.56 12.12 22.74
CA ARG A 266 -21.54 10.79 23.40
C ARG A 266 -20.06 10.40 23.77
#